data_0ef8978a161f97e664357452e33c06e5
#
_entry.id   0ef8978a161f97e664357452e33c06e5
#
_cell.length_a   1.000
_cell.length_b   1.000
_cell.length_c   1.000
_cell.angle_alpha   90.00
_cell.angle_beta   90.00
_cell.angle_gamma   90.00
#
_symmetry.space_group_name_H-M   'P 1'
#
loop_
_entity.id
_entity.type
_entity.pdbx_description
1 polymer ?
#
loop_
_entity_poly.entity_id
_entity_poly.type
_entity_poly.pdbx_seq_one_letter_code
_entity_poly.pdbx_strand_id
1 'polypeptide(L)'
;MTVNEVAQAIGASILTKQADVNKEVKEGYTCDLLSWVMAHGREGMAWITVQTHMNVIAVASLHDMSCVIIPEGIRMEEDVVAKADDEGICVLSSSLTAFDICGRLAKAGIGAC
;
A
#
# COMPACT_ATOMS: atom_id res chain seq x y z
N MET A 1 13.02 -3.31 3.28
CA MET A 1 12.50 -2.08 3.92
C MET A 1 11.23 -2.40 4.69
N THR A 2 11.05 -1.75 5.83
CA THR A 2 9.78 -1.84 6.56
C THR A 2 8.75 -0.88 5.95
N VAL A 3 7.49 -1.06 6.31
CA VAL A 3 6.41 -0.13 5.91
C VAL A 3 6.76 1.30 6.35
N ASN A 4 7.28 1.46 7.56
CA ASN A 4 7.65 2.79 8.06
C ASN A 4 8.74 3.44 7.21
N GLU A 5 9.74 2.67 6.79
CA GLU A 5 10.81 3.17 5.91
C GLU A 5 10.27 3.52 4.52
N VAL A 6 9.33 2.72 4.00
CA VAL A 6 8.65 3.05 2.74
C VAL A 6 7.91 4.37 2.86
N ALA A 7 7.17 4.57 3.96
CA ALA A 7 6.44 5.83 4.19
C ALA A 7 7.38 7.02 4.18
N GLN A 8 8.53 6.90 4.82
CA GLN A 8 9.53 7.98 4.85
C GLN A 8 10.09 8.26 3.44
N ALA A 9 10.37 7.22 2.67
CA ALA A 9 10.96 7.35 1.34
C ALA A 9 10.05 8.11 0.36
N ILE A 10 8.74 8.03 0.53
CA ILE A 10 7.76 8.66 -0.36
C ILE A 10 7.02 9.83 0.29
N GLY A 11 7.45 10.26 1.47
CA GLY A 11 6.82 11.36 2.19
C GLY A 11 5.35 11.08 2.53
N ALA A 12 5.00 9.84 2.80
CA ALA A 12 3.62 9.45 3.06
C ALA A 12 3.23 9.61 4.52
N SER A 13 1.94 9.89 4.72
CA SER A 13 1.31 9.78 6.04
C SER A 13 0.79 8.36 6.21
N ILE A 14 0.97 7.78 7.39
CA ILE A 14 0.42 6.47 7.72
C ILE A 14 -0.98 6.72 8.30
N LEU A 15 -2.02 6.29 7.58
CA LEU A 15 -3.40 6.56 7.98
C LEU A 15 -3.90 5.59 9.05
N THR A 16 -3.42 4.34 9.02
CA THR A 16 -3.76 3.32 10.00
C THR A 16 -2.99 3.54 11.31
N LYS A 17 -3.55 3.11 12.44
CA LYS A 17 -2.99 3.41 13.75
C LYS A 17 -2.38 2.20 14.45
N GLN A 18 -2.92 1.00 14.22
CA GLN A 18 -2.54 -0.21 14.93
C GLN A 18 -1.85 -1.24 14.04
N ALA A 19 -2.08 -1.17 12.71
CA ALA A 19 -1.41 -2.07 11.78
C ALA A 19 0.11 -1.93 11.89
N ASP A 20 0.81 -3.06 11.83
CA ASP A 20 2.25 -3.13 12.11
C ASP A 20 3.07 -2.44 11.02
N VAL A 21 3.66 -1.30 11.36
CA VAL A 21 4.52 -0.52 10.45
C VAL A 21 5.92 -1.12 10.29
N ASN A 22 6.24 -2.15 11.05
CA ASN A 22 7.52 -2.85 10.95
C ASN A 22 7.46 -4.07 10.04
N LYS A 23 6.31 -4.33 9.40
CA LYS A 23 6.22 -5.41 8.41
C LYS A 23 7.21 -5.16 7.29
N GLU A 24 7.82 -6.24 6.82
CA GLU A 24 8.76 -6.18 5.71
C GLU A 24 8.01 -5.97 4.40
N VAL A 25 8.50 -5.04 3.58
CA VAL A 25 8.04 -4.84 2.21
C VAL A 25 9.00 -5.56 1.29
N LYS A 26 8.53 -6.60 0.64
CA LYS A 26 9.36 -7.47 -0.21
C LYS A 26 9.42 -7.00 -1.65
N GLU A 27 8.33 -6.45 -2.16
CA GLU A 27 8.22 -6.03 -3.55
C GLU A 27 7.14 -4.97 -3.71
N GLY A 28 7.18 -4.24 -4.81
CA GLY A 28 6.21 -3.21 -5.14
C GLY A 28 5.39 -3.59 -6.37
N TYR A 29 4.13 -3.12 -6.40
CA TYR A 29 3.21 -3.40 -7.48
C TYR A 29 2.24 -2.25 -7.65
N THR A 30 2.02 -1.79 -8.87
CA THR A 30 1.03 -0.75 -9.14
C THR A 30 0.01 -1.27 -10.15
N CYS A 31 -1.26 -1.25 -9.75
CA CYS A 31 -2.36 -1.73 -10.59
C CYS A 31 -3.68 -1.29 -9.98
N ASP A 32 -4.62 -0.86 -10.85
CA ASP A 32 -5.92 -0.35 -10.41
C ASP A 32 -7.08 -1.29 -10.75
N LEU A 33 -6.80 -2.42 -11.40
CA LEU A 33 -7.82 -3.40 -11.74
C LEU A 33 -7.84 -4.49 -10.68
N LEU A 34 -8.87 -4.48 -9.83
CA LEU A 34 -8.94 -5.37 -8.66
C LEU A 34 -8.89 -6.85 -9.03
N SER A 35 -9.56 -7.25 -10.11
CA SER A 35 -9.54 -8.65 -10.53
C SER A 35 -8.13 -9.11 -10.93
N TRP A 36 -7.35 -8.22 -11.51
CA TRP A 36 -5.97 -8.53 -11.86
C TRP A 36 -5.09 -8.66 -10.62
N VAL A 37 -5.24 -7.74 -9.67
CA VAL A 37 -4.50 -7.80 -8.40
C VAL A 37 -4.89 -9.03 -7.61
N MET A 38 -6.17 -9.42 -7.62
CA MET A 38 -6.62 -10.64 -6.97
C MET A 38 -5.86 -11.87 -7.49
N ALA A 39 -5.60 -11.91 -8.80
CA ALA A 39 -4.91 -13.04 -9.42
C ALA A 39 -3.38 -12.99 -9.23
N HIS A 40 -2.80 -11.81 -9.07
CA HIS A 40 -1.33 -11.62 -9.11
C HIS A 40 -0.73 -11.10 -7.81
N GLY A 41 -1.55 -10.75 -6.82
CA GLY A 41 -1.07 -10.24 -5.54
C GLY A 41 -0.24 -11.27 -4.79
N ARG A 42 0.68 -10.79 -3.97
CA ARG A 42 1.59 -11.64 -3.18
C ARG A 42 1.78 -11.12 -1.78
N GLU A 43 2.12 -12.02 -0.87
CA GLU A 43 2.46 -11.69 0.50
C GLU A 43 3.67 -10.74 0.55
N GLY A 44 3.60 -9.74 1.41
CA GLY A 44 4.68 -8.77 1.59
C GLY A 44 4.74 -7.66 0.55
N MET A 45 3.74 -7.58 -0.32
CA MET A 45 3.70 -6.58 -1.39
C MET A 45 3.30 -5.20 -0.86
N ALA A 46 3.92 -4.15 -1.41
CA ALA A 46 3.41 -2.79 -1.31
C ALA A 46 2.60 -2.51 -2.58
N TRP A 47 1.32 -2.32 -2.43
CA TRP A 47 0.40 -2.14 -3.56
C TRP A 47 0.02 -0.67 -3.71
N ILE A 48 0.40 -0.08 -4.84
CA ILE A 48 0.11 1.32 -5.17
C ILE A 48 -1.12 1.34 -6.07
N THR A 49 -2.18 2.03 -5.65
CA THR A 49 -3.43 2.09 -6.40
C THR A 49 -4.19 3.38 -6.10
N VAL A 50 -4.94 3.87 -7.10
CA VAL A 50 -5.87 4.99 -6.93
C VAL A 50 -7.24 4.51 -6.42
N GLN A 51 -7.47 3.22 -6.35
CA GLN A 51 -8.71 2.65 -5.84
C GLN A 51 -8.78 2.79 -4.33
N THR A 52 -9.89 3.30 -3.81
CA THR A 52 -10.06 3.52 -2.37
C THR A 52 -11.26 2.78 -1.80
N HIS A 53 -11.84 1.88 -2.57
CA HIS A 53 -13.01 1.11 -2.15
C HIS A 53 -12.63 0.04 -1.12
N MET A 54 -13.61 -0.35 -0.31
CA MET A 54 -13.45 -1.42 0.72
C MET A 54 -12.86 -2.71 0.12
N ASN A 55 -13.15 -3.01 -1.15
CA ASN A 55 -12.63 -4.21 -1.80
C ASN A 55 -11.10 -4.21 -1.92
N VAL A 56 -10.46 -3.04 -1.94
CA VAL A 56 -8.99 -2.96 -1.93
C VAL A 56 -8.45 -3.62 -0.66
N ILE A 57 -9.09 -3.35 0.47
CA ILE A 57 -8.66 -3.89 1.76
C ILE A 57 -8.86 -5.41 1.79
N ALA A 58 -9.99 -5.88 1.25
CA ALA A 58 -10.25 -7.32 1.18
C ALA A 58 -9.19 -8.05 0.35
N VAL A 59 -8.81 -7.48 -0.80
CA VAL A 59 -7.77 -8.06 -1.67
C VAL A 59 -6.41 -8.05 -0.97
N ALA A 60 -6.04 -6.92 -0.37
CA ALA A 60 -4.77 -6.79 0.34
C ALA A 60 -4.67 -7.78 1.52
N SER A 61 -5.76 -7.93 2.27
CA SER A 61 -5.83 -8.86 3.41
C SER A 61 -5.71 -10.31 2.96
N LEU A 62 -6.40 -10.67 1.88
CA LEU A 62 -6.37 -12.04 1.35
C LEU A 62 -4.95 -12.46 0.98
N HIS A 63 -4.15 -11.54 0.44
CA HIS A 63 -2.78 -11.81 0.02
C HIS A 63 -1.75 -11.54 1.13
N ASP A 64 -2.17 -11.05 2.29
CA ASP A 64 -1.27 -10.63 3.36
C ASP A 64 -0.22 -9.62 2.85
N MET A 65 -0.68 -8.61 2.14
CA MET A 65 0.17 -7.53 1.66
C MET A 65 0.67 -6.69 2.83
N SER A 66 1.84 -6.08 2.67
CA SER A 66 2.43 -5.27 3.74
C SER A 66 1.76 -3.90 3.87
N CYS A 67 1.37 -3.29 2.75
CA CYS A 67 0.68 -2.02 2.78
C CYS A 67 -0.02 -1.72 1.46
N VAL A 68 -0.96 -0.79 1.53
CA VAL A 68 -1.61 -0.17 0.37
C VAL A 68 -1.18 1.29 0.36
N ILE A 69 -0.73 1.79 -0.78
CA ILE A 69 -0.25 3.15 -0.95
C ILE A 69 -1.19 3.89 -1.89
N ILE A 70 -1.81 4.97 -1.40
CA ILE A 70 -2.71 5.82 -2.18
C ILE A 70 -1.93 7.04 -2.65
N PRO A 71 -1.77 7.22 -3.97
CA PRO A 71 -1.00 8.34 -4.51
C PRO A 71 -1.86 9.61 -4.67
N GLU A 72 -1.21 10.72 -5.02
CA GLU A 72 -1.80 11.98 -5.45
C GLU A 72 -2.74 12.64 -4.44
N GLY A 73 -2.55 12.32 -3.15
CA GLY A 73 -3.40 12.90 -2.10
C GLY A 73 -4.85 12.47 -2.17
N ILE A 74 -5.16 11.42 -2.91
CA ILE A 74 -6.53 10.90 -3.03
C ILE A 74 -6.99 10.44 -1.66
N ARG A 75 -8.23 10.81 -1.30
CA ARG A 75 -8.77 10.51 0.02
C ARG A 75 -9.37 9.11 0.08
N MET A 76 -9.02 8.37 1.13
CA MET A 76 -9.70 7.13 1.50
C MET A 76 -10.64 7.42 2.68
N GLU A 77 -11.88 6.95 2.61
CA GLU A 77 -12.88 7.19 3.65
C GLU A 77 -12.46 6.55 4.98
N GLU A 78 -12.87 7.17 6.09
CA GLU A 78 -12.46 6.73 7.43
C GLU A 78 -12.86 5.30 7.77
N ASP A 79 -14.04 4.87 7.31
CA ASP A 79 -14.51 3.50 7.56
C ASP A 79 -13.67 2.47 6.82
N VAL A 80 -13.16 2.82 5.64
CA VAL A 80 -12.26 1.95 4.87
C VAL A 80 -10.90 1.85 5.58
N VAL A 81 -10.37 2.97 6.05
CA VAL A 81 -9.12 2.99 6.82
C VAL A 81 -9.27 2.17 8.11
N ALA A 82 -10.40 2.32 8.80
CA ALA A 82 -10.67 1.55 10.03
C ALA A 82 -10.70 0.05 9.74
N LYS A 83 -11.30 -0.36 8.63
CA LYS A 83 -11.32 -1.76 8.22
C LYS A 83 -9.91 -2.28 7.92
N ALA A 84 -9.10 -1.47 7.24
CA ALA A 84 -7.70 -1.83 6.98
C ALA A 84 -6.95 -2.05 8.28
N ASP A 85 -7.13 -1.17 9.25
CA ASP A 85 -6.48 -1.27 10.56
C ASP A 85 -6.90 -2.56 11.28
N ASP A 86 -8.20 -2.89 11.26
CA ASP A 86 -8.72 -4.13 11.84
C ASP A 86 -8.11 -5.38 11.17
N GLU A 87 -7.88 -5.32 9.88
CA GLU A 87 -7.31 -6.44 9.11
C GLU A 87 -5.76 -6.47 9.16
N GLY A 88 -5.14 -5.51 9.83
CA GLY A 88 -3.69 -5.45 9.95
C GLY A 88 -3.00 -4.97 8.68
N ILE A 89 -3.70 -4.28 7.80
CA ILE A 89 -3.14 -3.74 6.56
C ILE A 89 -2.83 -2.25 6.75
N CYS A 90 -1.56 -1.88 6.62
CA CYS A 90 -1.18 -0.47 6.67
C CYS A 90 -1.66 0.25 5.42
N VAL A 91 -2.21 1.45 5.59
CA VAL A 91 -2.58 2.35 4.49
C VAL A 91 -1.72 3.59 4.57
N LEU A 92 -1.02 3.89 3.48
CA LEU A 92 -0.16 5.06 3.36
C LEU A 92 -0.79 6.02 2.35
N SER A 93 -0.72 7.31 2.62
CA SER A 93 -1.18 8.36 1.72
C SER A 93 -0.01 9.26 1.35
N SER A 94 0.25 9.41 0.06
CA SER A 94 1.32 10.26 -0.45
C SER A 94 0.76 11.27 -1.45
N SER A 95 1.32 12.47 -1.48
CA SER A 95 0.97 13.48 -2.49
C SER A 95 1.64 13.21 -3.83
N LEU A 96 2.60 12.31 -3.89
CA LEU A 96 3.33 11.98 -5.11
C LEU A 96 2.46 11.18 -6.07
N THR A 97 2.80 11.26 -7.37
CA THR A 97 2.16 10.40 -8.37
C THR A 97 2.60 8.94 -8.18
N ALA A 98 1.83 8.01 -8.73
CA ALA A 98 2.21 6.59 -8.69
C ALA A 98 3.58 6.38 -9.33
N PHE A 99 3.86 7.08 -10.43
CA PHE A 99 5.15 6.96 -11.12
C PHE A 99 6.31 7.40 -10.22
N ASP A 100 6.17 8.54 -9.54
CA ASP A 100 7.20 9.05 -8.64
C ASP A 100 7.41 8.12 -7.45
N ILE A 101 6.32 7.60 -6.88
CA ILE A 101 6.38 6.62 -5.80
C ILE A 101 7.16 5.39 -6.24
N CYS A 102 6.82 4.82 -7.39
CA CYS A 102 7.52 3.65 -7.95
C CYS A 102 8.99 3.93 -8.15
N GLY A 103 9.32 5.10 -8.71
CA GLY A 103 10.71 5.49 -8.94
C GLY A 103 11.51 5.56 -7.64
N ARG A 104 10.93 6.17 -6.60
CA ARG A 104 11.60 6.28 -5.30
C ARG A 104 11.79 4.93 -4.63
N LEU A 105 10.80 4.06 -4.69
CA LEU A 105 10.91 2.74 -4.09
C LEU A 105 11.91 1.86 -4.84
N ALA A 106 11.92 1.92 -6.16
CA ALA A 106 12.90 1.19 -6.97
C ALA A 106 14.32 1.68 -6.66
N LYS A 107 14.52 2.99 -6.54
CA LYS A 107 15.81 3.57 -6.19
C LYS A 107 16.25 3.17 -4.79
N ALA A 108 15.31 2.98 -3.88
CA ALA A 108 15.58 2.54 -2.51
C ALA A 108 15.84 1.03 -2.41
N GLY A 109 15.70 0.28 -3.51
CA GLY A 109 16.02 -1.14 -3.56
C GLY A 109 14.83 -2.09 -3.52
N ILE A 110 13.59 -1.58 -3.58
CA ILE A 110 12.40 -2.44 -3.65
C ILE A 110 12.23 -2.90 -5.09
N GLY A 111 12.18 -4.21 -5.29
CA GLY A 111 12.02 -4.80 -6.61
C GLY A 111 10.57 -4.92 -7.04
N ALA A 112 10.39 -5.26 -8.31
CA ALA A 112 9.10 -5.62 -8.86
C ALA A 112 8.82 -7.12 -8.60
N CYS A 113 7.55 -7.47 -8.59
CA CYS A 113 7.21 -8.89 -8.52
C CYS A 113 7.34 -9.58 -9.88
#